data_85a9f3974c502ca9cce98007bdf53da0
#
_entry.id   85a9f3974c502ca9cce98007bdf53da0
#
_cell.length_a   1.000
_cell.length_b   1.000
_cell.length_c   1.000
_cell.angle_alpha   90.00
_cell.angle_beta   90.00
_cell.angle_gamma   90.00
#
_symmetry.space_group_name_H-M   'P 1'
#
loop_
_entity.id
_entity.type
_entity.pdbx_description
1 polymer ?
#
loop_
_entity_poly.entity_id
_entity_poly.type
_entity_poly.pdbx_seq_one_letter_code
_entity_poly.pdbx_strand_id
1 'polypeptide(L)'
;YDLYDLGEFDQKGTVRTKYGTKEELKEMIDELHKNHISVYLDVVLNHKAGGDFTEKFIVVEVDPNDRTQALGKPFEIQGWTGYSFHGRKDKYSDFKWHWYHFSGTGFDDAQKRSGVFQIQGEGKAWSEGVDSENGNYDFLLCNDIDLDHPEVVSELNRWGKWVSNELNLDGMRLDAIKHMKDQFV
;
A
#
# COMPACT_ATOMS: atom_id res chain seq x y z
N TYR A 1 -7.30 1.43 -1.29
CA TYR A 1 -7.14 2.70 -2.00
C TYR A 1 -6.58 3.78 -1.07
N ASP A 2 -7.37 4.43 -0.23
CA ASP A 2 -6.94 5.50 0.68
C ASP A 2 -6.97 5.01 2.14
N LEU A 3 -5.83 5.01 2.81
CA LEU A 3 -5.69 4.57 4.20
C LEU A 3 -6.47 5.45 5.19
N TYR A 4 -6.70 6.73 4.83
CA TYR A 4 -7.42 7.68 5.66
C TYR A 4 -8.94 7.68 5.42
N ASP A 5 -9.45 6.90 4.47
CA ASP A 5 -10.88 6.83 4.19
C ASP A 5 -11.54 5.67 4.93
N LEU A 6 -12.21 5.99 6.00
CA LEU A 6 -12.98 5.06 6.84
C LEU A 6 -14.47 5.02 6.46
N GLY A 7 -14.84 5.46 5.26
CA GLY A 7 -16.24 5.64 4.84
C GLY A 7 -16.76 7.05 5.12
N GLU A 8 -15.89 8.05 4.89
CA GLU A 8 -16.15 9.48 5.14
C GLU A 8 -16.14 10.31 3.85
N PHE A 9 -15.43 9.87 2.81
CA PHE A 9 -15.19 10.68 1.60
C PHE A 9 -15.82 10.04 0.37
N ASP A 10 -16.37 10.88 -0.52
CA ASP A 10 -16.84 10.40 -1.84
C ASP A 10 -15.63 10.05 -2.73
N GLN A 11 -15.26 8.79 -2.67
CA GLN A 11 -14.14 8.22 -3.41
C GLN A 11 -14.56 6.91 -4.08
N LYS A 12 -14.11 6.69 -5.32
CA LYS A 12 -14.46 5.49 -6.12
C LYS A 12 -15.98 5.28 -6.27
N GLY A 13 -16.77 6.37 -6.22
CA GLY A 13 -18.21 6.36 -6.48
C GLY A 13 -19.09 6.06 -5.25
N THR A 14 -18.53 6.09 -4.06
CA THR A 14 -19.29 5.92 -2.81
C THR A 14 -18.61 6.65 -1.65
N VAL A 15 -19.41 7.12 -0.69
CA VAL A 15 -18.92 7.58 0.62
C VAL A 15 -18.83 6.40 1.58
N ARG A 16 -19.92 5.63 1.67
CA ARG A 16 -20.02 4.47 2.56
C ARG A 16 -19.11 3.32 2.07
N THR A 17 -18.40 2.66 2.98
CA THR A 17 -17.73 1.39 2.67
C THR A 17 -18.78 0.26 2.54
N LYS A 18 -18.34 -0.91 2.07
CA LYS A 18 -19.21 -2.11 2.01
C LYS A 18 -19.83 -2.44 3.39
N TYR A 19 -19.13 -2.12 4.47
CA TYR A 19 -19.51 -2.50 5.84
C TYR A 19 -20.11 -1.37 6.65
N GLY A 20 -19.97 -0.13 6.23
CA GLY A 20 -20.56 1.00 6.95
C GLY A 20 -19.90 2.34 6.65
N THR A 21 -20.39 3.37 7.35
CA THR A 21 -19.77 4.68 7.41
C THR A 21 -18.75 4.74 8.55
N LYS A 22 -17.97 5.82 8.59
CA LYS A 22 -17.03 6.07 9.69
C LYS A 22 -17.74 6.17 11.04
N GLU A 23 -18.92 6.79 11.08
CA GLU A 23 -19.72 6.92 12.28
C GLU A 23 -20.19 5.55 12.80
N GLU A 24 -20.73 4.72 11.91
CA GLU A 24 -21.16 3.36 12.25
C GLU A 24 -19.97 2.50 12.75
N LEU A 25 -18.78 2.67 12.16
CA LEU A 25 -17.55 2.01 12.62
C LEU A 25 -17.19 2.43 14.05
N LYS A 26 -17.24 3.73 14.36
CA LYS A 26 -16.96 4.26 15.72
C LYS A 26 -17.98 3.78 16.74
N GLU A 27 -19.27 3.81 16.39
CA GLU A 27 -20.33 3.29 17.25
C GLU A 27 -20.15 1.80 17.56
N MET A 28 -19.75 1.00 16.56
CA MET A 28 -19.43 -0.42 16.75
C MET A 28 -18.27 -0.62 17.72
N ILE A 29 -17.19 0.14 17.56
CA ILE A 29 -16.00 0.06 18.43
C ILE A 29 -16.38 0.45 19.86
N ASP A 30 -17.11 1.54 20.05
CA ASP A 30 -17.57 1.98 21.36
C ASP A 30 -18.44 0.91 22.05
N GLU A 31 -19.30 0.23 21.30
CA GLU A 31 -20.15 -0.84 21.84
C GLU A 31 -19.33 -2.09 22.21
N LEU A 32 -18.32 -2.45 21.42
CA LEU A 32 -17.39 -3.54 21.75
C LEU A 32 -16.64 -3.23 23.06
N HIS A 33 -16.09 -2.03 23.20
CA HIS A 33 -15.39 -1.61 24.42
C HIS A 33 -16.29 -1.61 25.67
N LYS A 34 -17.54 -1.17 25.57
CA LYS A 34 -18.53 -1.27 26.69
C LYS A 34 -18.71 -2.71 27.14
N ASN A 35 -18.55 -3.67 26.25
CA ASN A 35 -18.66 -5.10 26.54
C ASN A 35 -17.29 -5.76 26.84
N HIS A 36 -16.24 -4.97 27.09
CA HIS A 36 -14.88 -5.43 27.41
C HIS A 36 -14.24 -6.28 26.27
N ILE A 37 -14.58 -5.98 25.01
CA ILE A 37 -14.03 -6.63 23.83
C ILE A 37 -13.00 -5.69 23.21
N SER A 38 -11.75 -6.15 23.10
CA SER A 38 -10.68 -5.42 22.44
C SER A 38 -10.85 -5.40 20.91
N VAL A 39 -10.48 -4.29 20.28
CA VAL A 39 -10.61 -4.08 18.84
C VAL A 39 -9.24 -3.95 18.19
N TYR A 40 -8.97 -4.82 17.22
CA TYR A 40 -7.76 -4.81 16.41
C TYR A 40 -8.08 -4.47 14.96
N LEU A 41 -7.33 -3.52 14.39
CA LEU A 41 -7.42 -3.22 12.96
C LEU A 41 -6.56 -4.20 12.16
N ASP A 42 -7.14 -4.80 11.13
CA ASP A 42 -6.40 -5.57 10.14
C ASP A 42 -5.79 -4.62 9.10
N VAL A 43 -4.45 -4.55 9.05
CA VAL A 43 -3.70 -3.51 8.35
C VAL A 43 -2.90 -4.11 7.20
N VAL A 44 -3.10 -3.56 5.99
CA VAL A 44 -2.35 -3.94 4.79
C VAL A 44 -1.44 -2.77 4.39
N LEU A 45 -0.14 -2.89 4.65
CA LEU A 45 0.88 -1.88 4.34
C LEU A 45 1.91 -2.35 3.32
N ASN A 46 1.84 -3.60 2.88
CA ASN A 46 2.78 -4.14 1.91
C ASN A 46 2.51 -3.63 0.49
N HIS A 47 1.27 -3.48 0.11
CA HIS A 47 0.90 -3.18 -1.27
C HIS A 47 -0.31 -2.26 -1.38
N LYS A 48 -0.48 -1.68 -2.56
CA LYS A 48 -1.54 -0.73 -2.83
C LYS A 48 -2.17 -0.97 -4.20
N ALA A 49 -3.51 -0.87 -4.28
CA ALA A 49 -4.28 -1.04 -5.50
C ALA A 49 -5.25 0.13 -5.72
N GLY A 50 -5.79 0.23 -6.94
CA GLY A 50 -6.83 1.19 -7.28
C GLY A 50 -6.34 2.60 -7.55
N GLY A 51 -5.16 2.76 -8.15
CA GLY A 51 -4.63 4.06 -8.59
C GLY A 51 -5.64 4.87 -9.40
N ASP A 52 -5.53 6.20 -9.34
CA ASP A 52 -6.44 7.12 -10.02
C ASP A 52 -6.00 7.38 -11.47
N PHE A 53 -4.69 7.31 -11.72
CA PHE A 53 -4.10 7.52 -13.03
C PHE A 53 -2.83 6.68 -13.22
N THR A 54 -2.47 6.50 -14.48
CA THR A 54 -1.26 5.79 -14.85
C THR A 54 -0.08 6.73 -14.97
N GLU A 55 1.11 6.22 -14.68
CA GLU A 55 2.39 6.89 -14.84
C GLU A 55 3.33 6.04 -15.67
N LYS A 56 4.29 6.69 -16.34
CA LYS A 56 5.35 6.02 -17.10
C LYS A 56 6.62 5.99 -16.29
N PHE A 57 7.25 4.82 -16.19
CA PHE A 57 8.52 4.64 -15.50
C PHE A 57 9.27 3.42 -16.03
N ILE A 58 10.54 3.33 -15.68
CA ILE A 58 11.40 2.24 -16.12
C ILE A 58 11.35 1.08 -15.12
N VAL A 59 11.26 -0.12 -15.65
CA VAL A 59 11.28 -1.37 -14.87
C VAL A 59 12.24 -2.38 -15.48
N VAL A 60 12.58 -3.37 -14.66
CA VAL A 60 13.10 -4.66 -15.13
C VAL A 60 12.08 -5.73 -14.79
N GLU A 61 11.74 -6.58 -15.76
CA GLU A 61 10.93 -7.77 -15.48
C GLU A 61 11.83 -8.86 -14.88
N VAL A 62 11.36 -9.47 -13.78
CA VAL A 62 12.09 -10.52 -13.08
C VAL A 62 11.34 -11.83 -13.11
N ASP A 63 12.07 -12.94 -12.90
CA ASP A 63 11.47 -14.26 -12.82
C ASP A 63 10.57 -14.35 -11.57
N PRO A 64 9.30 -14.76 -11.70
CA PRO A 64 8.40 -14.88 -10.55
C PRO A 64 8.83 -15.92 -9.52
N ASN A 65 9.68 -16.88 -9.89
CA ASN A 65 10.20 -17.94 -9.00
C ASN A 65 11.61 -17.62 -8.46
N ASP A 66 12.30 -16.66 -9.06
CA ASP A 66 13.58 -16.12 -8.55
C ASP A 66 13.70 -14.64 -8.91
N ARG A 67 13.22 -13.81 -8.05
CA ARG A 67 13.11 -12.35 -8.25
C ARG A 67 14.45 -11.61 -8.28
N THR A 68 15.52 -12.31 -8.01
CA THR A 68 16.89 -11.82 -8.22
C THR A 68 17.34 -11.94 -9.68
N GLN A 69 16.59 -12.68 -10.51
CA GLN A 69 16.90 -12.93 -11.91
C GLN A 69 16.12 -12.02 -12.85
N ALA A 70 16.81 -11.09 -13.50
CA ALA A 70 16.24 -10.25 -14.55
C ALA A 70 15.98 -11.10 -15.83
N LEU A 71 14.76 -10.99 -16.39
CA LEU A 71 14.38 -11.66 -17.64
C LEU A 71 14.79 -10.88 -18.90
N GLY A 72 15.29 -9.66 -18.74
CA GLY A 72 15.70 -8.82 -19.87
C GLY A 72 16.37 -7.52 -19.43
N LYS A 73 16.46 -6.59 -20.38
CA LYS A 73 16.96 -5.24 -20.13
C LYS A 73 15.82 -4.35 -19.56
N PRO A 74 16.17 -3.28 -18.84
CA PRO A 74 15.17 -2.28 -18.44
C PRO A 74 14.38 -1.71 -19.63
N PHE A 75 13.09 -1.47 -19.43
CA PHE A 75 12.18 -0.90 -20.42
C PHE A 75 11.09 -0.04 -19.74
N GLU A 76 10.43 0.84 -20.50
CA GLU A 76 9.34 1.68 -20.00
C GLU A 76 8.03 0.89 -19.98
N ILE A 77 7.29 1.00 -18.88
CA ILE A 77 5.91 0.55 -18.75
C ILE A 77 5.00 1.71 -18.37
N GLN A 78 3.68 1.45 -18.39
CA GLN A 78 2.67 2.33 -17.85
C GLN A 78 1.92 1.62 -16.72
N GLY A 79 2.12 2.08 -15.47
CA GLY A 79 1.53 1.47 -14.28
C GLY A 79 0.49 2.37 -13.60
N TRP A 80 -0.51 1.78 -12.93
CA TRP A 80 -1.53 2.46 -12.13
C TRP A 80 -0.98 2.84 -10.76
N THR A 81 -0.08 3.79 -10.71
CA THR A 81 0.70 4.17 -9.52
C THR A 81 0.40 5.53 -8.95
N GLY A 82 -0.41 6.35 -9.65
CA GLY A 82 -0.79 7.67 -9.20
C GLY A 82 -2.05 7.65 -8.34
N TYR A 83 -1.99 8.24 -7.12
CA TYR A 83 -3.12 8.35 -6.21
C TYR A 83 -3.27 9.80 -5.76
N SER A 84 -4.41 10.41 -6.06
CA SER A 84 -4.70 11.83 -5.82
C SER A 84 -5.66 12.09 -4.65
N PHE A 85 -6.49 11.10 -4.31
CA PHE A 85 -7.46 11.18 -3.20
C PHE A 85 -8.37 12.42 -3.26
N HIS A 86 -8.91 12.73 -4.42
CA HIS A 86 -9.69 13.96 -4.68
C HIS A 86 -10.88 14.15 -3.72
N GLY A 87 -11.57 13.06 -3.33
CA GLY A 87 -12.71 13.14 -2.42
C GLY A 87 -12.33 13.59 -1.02
N ARG A 88 -11.10 13.28 -0.57
CA ARG A 88 -10.58 13.63 0.74
C ARG A 88 -10.12 15.09 0.85
N LYS A 89 -9.73 15.73 -0.24
CA LYS A 89 -9.28 17.14 -0.31
C LYS A 89 -8.20 17.45 0.74
N ASP A 90 -7.20 16.59 0.83
CA ASP A 90 -6.06 16.71 1.74
C ASP A 90 -6.38 16.68 3.25
N LYS A 91 -7.62 16.38 3.64
CA LYS A 91 -7.96 16.16 5.05
C LYS A 91 -7.13 14.99 5.60
N TYR A 92 -6.55 15.14 6.77
CA TYR A 92 -5.64 14.23 7.49
C TYR A 92 -4.23 14.11 6.90
N SER A 93 -4.05 14.17 5.58
CA SER A 93 -2.76 14.13 4.91
C SER A 93 -2.85 14.69 3.49
N ASP A 94 -1.86 15.45 3.09
CA ASP A 94 -1.67 15.96 1.72
C ASP A 94 -0.78 15.04 0.87
N PHE A 95 -0.28 13.95 1.42
CA PHE A 95 0.57 12.99 0.73
C PHE A 95 -0.14 12.36 -0.47
N LYS A 96 0.56 12.35 -1.61
CA LYS A 96 0.12 11.70 -2.85
C LYS A 96 1.09 10.60 -3.22
N TRP A 97 0.55 9.49 -3.68
CA TRP A 97 1.38 8.39 -4.13
C TRP A 97 1.70 8.51 -5.60
N HIS A 98 2.95 8.23 -5.94
CA HIS A 98 3.50 8.20 -7.28
C HIS A 98 4.36 6.96 -7.46
N TRP A 99 4.70 6.62 -8.71
CA TRP A 99 5.48 5.43 -9.05
C TRP A 99 6.74 5.27 -8.20
N TYR A 100 7.41 6.37 -7.86
CA TYR A 100 8.65 6.35 -7.06
C TYR A 100 8.44 6.04 -5.57
N HIS A 101 7.21 5.87 -5.11
CA HIS A 101 6.89 5.38 -3.76
C HIS A 101 6.70 3.85 -3.72
N PHE A 102 6.95 3.18 -4.85
CA PHE A 102 6.82 1.73 -4.96
C PHE A 102 8.15 1.11 -5.39
N SER A 103 8.41 -0.13 -4.95
CA SER A 103 9.55 -0.97 -5.35
C SER A 103 9.23 -1.81 -6.58
N GLY A 104 7.93 -2.16 -6.78
CA GLY A 104 7.48 -2.97 -7.88
C GLY A 104 6.01 -2.80 -8.23
N THR A 105 5.63 -3.36 -9.38
CA THR A 105 4.22 -3.45 -9.82
C THR A 105 3.96 -4.74 -10.59
N GLY A 106 2.70 -5.18 -10.55
CA GLY A 106 2.27 -6.44 -11.18
C GLY A 106 1.64 -6.30 -12.54
N PHE A 107 1.48 -5.08 -13.10
CA PHE A 107 0.74 -4.87 -14.34
C PHE A 107 1.26 -3.72 -15.18
N ASP A 108 1.48 -3.99 -16.46
CA ASP A 108 1.76 -2.97 -17.49
C ASP A 108 0.48 -2.65 -18.27
N ASP A 109 -0.05 -1.46 -18.07
CA ASP A 109 -1.27 -1.00 -18.72
C ASP A 109 -1.08 -0.71 -20.22
N ALA A 110 0.11 -0.35 -20.66
CA ALA A 110 0.39 -0.11 -22.08
C ALA A 110 0.30 -1.39 -22.91
N GLN A 111 0.82 -2.49 -22.39
CA GLN A 111 0.79 -3.80 -23.06
C GLN A 111 -0.34 -4.71 -22.58
N LYS A 112 -1.13 -4.27 -21.58
CA LYS A 112 -2.23 -5.04 -20.96
C LYS A 112 -1.79 -6.43 -20.48
N ARG A 113 -0.61 -6.51 -19.86
CA ARG A 113 -0.04 -7.76 -19.37
C ARG A 113 0.38 -7.71 -17.91
N SER A 114 0.28 -8.84 -17.25
CA SER A 114 0.81 -9.05 -15.90
C SER A 114 2.25 -9.55 -15.95
N GLY A 115 3.01 -9.28 -14.88
CA GLY A 115 4.39 -9.72 -14.68
C GLY A 115 4.86 -9.30 -13.30
N VAL A 116 6.10 -9.60 -12.95
CA VAL A 116 6.76 -9.03 -11.77
C VAL A 116 7.75 -7.99 -12.27
N PHE A 117 7.38 -6.73 -12.12
CA PHE A 117 8.14 -5.60 -12.65
C PHE A 117 8.81 -4.84 -11.49
N GLN A 118 10.12 -4.99 -11.35
CA GLN A 118 10.90 -4.22 -10.40
C GLN A 118 11.13 -2.80 -10.96
N ILE A 119 10.74 -1.80 -10.21
CA ILE A 119 10.92 -0.39 -10.59
C ILE A 119 12.39 -0.02 -10.52
N GLN A 120 12.86 0.75 -11.51
CA GLN A 120 14.25 1.16 -11.64
C GLN A 120 14.38 2.67 -11.39
N GLY A 121 15.47 3.07 -10.75
CA GLY A 121 15.78 4.47 -10.45
C GLY A 121 16.80 4.58 -9.34
N GLU A 122 17.16 5.78 -8.97
CA GLU A 122 18.06 6.03 -7.84
C GLU A 122 17.43 5.53 -6.54
N GLY A 123 18.16 4.69 -5.81
CA GLY A 123 17.70 4.10 -4.55
C GLY A 123 16.64 3.00 -4.70
N LYS A 124 16.32 2.55 -5.94
CA LYS A 124 15.32 1.51 -6.19
C LYS A 124 15.93 0.11 -6.19
N ALA A 125 15.39 -0.74 -5.33
CA ALA A 125 15.69 -2.16 -5.25
C ALA A 125 14.52 -2.87 -4.56
N TRP A 126 14.52 -4.21 -4.55
CA TRP A 126 13.71 -4.96 -3.60
C TRP A 126 14.21 -4.68 -2.18
N SER A 127 13.32 -4.56 -1.22
CA SER A 127 13.70 -4.40 0.20
C SER A 127 14.54 -5.57 0.69
N GLU A 128 15.55 -5.26 1.50
CA GLU A 128 16.28 -6.26 2.29
C GLU A 128 15.52 -6.54 3.60
N GLY A 129 15.75 -7.72 4.22
CA GLY A 129 15.09 -8.08 5.49
C GLY A 129 13.66 -8.58 5.31
N VAL A 130 13.31 -9.04 4.10
CA VAL A 130 12.08 -9.77 3.78
C VAL A 130 12.37 -11.28 3.70
N ASP A 131 11.32 -12.12 3.57
CA ASP A 131 11.49 -13.56 3.38
C ASP A 131 12.29 -13.87 2.10
N SER A 132 13.12 -14.90 2.16
CA SER A 132 14.01 -15.30 1.05
C SER A 132 13.35 -16.23 0.02
N GLU A 133 12.10 -16.59 0.18
CA GLU A 133 11.35 -17.36 -0.83
C GLU A 133 11.39 -16.63 -2.18
N ASN A 134 11.48 -17.37 -3.26
CA ASN A 134 11.68 -16.84 -4.62
C ASN A 134 12.87 -15.87 -4.76
N GLY A 135 13.94 -16.09 -3.98
CA GLY A 135 15.14 -15.27 -3.94
C GLY A 135 15.02 -13.97 -3.14
N ASN A 136 13.89 -13.33 -3.18
CA ASN A 136 13.45 -12.16 -2.39
C ASN A 136 11.94 -12.04 -2.52
N TYR A 137 11.21 -12.01 -1.39
CA TYR A 137 9.74 -12.00 -1.45
C TYR A 137 9.12 -10.65 -1.05
N ASP A 138 9.77 -9.54 -1.38
CA ASP A 138 9.24 -8.18 -1.20
C ASP A 138 7.90 -8.03 -1.94
N PHE A 139 7.91 -8.18 -3.26
CA PHE A 139 6.70 -8.08 -4.08
C PHE A 139 5.72 -9.23 -3.84
N LEU A 140 4.50 -8.94 -3.40
CA LEU A 140 3.41 -9.89 -3.32
C LEU A 140 2.41 -9.72 -4.47
N LEU A 141 1.83 -8.54 -4.62
CA LEU A 141 0.84 -8.21 -5.66
C LEU A 141 0.62 -6.70 -5.80
N CYS A 142 -0.07 -6.28 -6.86
CA CYS A 142 -0.43 -4.89 -7.15
C CYS A 142 0.78 -3.96 -7.27
N ASN A 143 0.78 -2.84 -6.55
CA ASN A 143 1.93 -1.93 -6.43
C ASN A 143 2.55 -2.15 -5.04
N ASP A 144 3.76 -2.62 -5.03
CA ASP A 144 4.53 -2.94 -3.83
C ASP A 144 5.05 -1.66 -3.19
N ILE A 145 4.73 -1.44 -1.93
CA ILE A 145 5.08 -0.19 -1.24
C ILE A 145 6.56 -0.22 -0.85
N ASP A 146 7.30 0.80 -1.27
CA ASP A 146 8.72 0.95 -0.95
C ASP A 146 8.93 1.38 0.51
N LEU A 147 9.14 0.40 1.40
CA LEU A 147 9.37 0.62 2.82
C LEU A 147 10.80 1.10 3.14
N ASP A 148 11.65 1.32 2.13
CA ASP A 148 12.93 2.01 2.24
C ASP A 148 12.82 3.50 1.89
N HIS A 149 11.72 3.94 1.26
CA HIS A 149 11.51 5.34 0.88
C HIS A 149 11.14 6.21 2.10
N PRO A 150 11.93 7.25 2.44
CA PRO A 150 11.73 8.00 3.70
C PRO A 150 10.36 8.68 3.82
N GLU A 151 9.82 9.20 2.71
CA GLU A 151 8.51 9.85 2.71
C GLU A 151 7.39 8.83 2.95
N VAL A 152 7.51 7.63 2.40
CA VAL A 152 6.57 6.52 2.60
C VAL A 152 6.56 6.10 4.07
N VAL A 153 7.74 5.83 4.64
CA VAL A 153 7.87 5.45 6.05
C VAL A 153 7.29 6.53 6.98
N SER A 154 7.60 7.80 6.70
CA SER A 154 7.05 8.93 7.45
C SER A 154 5.52 8.98 7.39
N GLU A 155 4.95 8.80 6.18
CA GLU A 155 3.51 8.82 5.96
C GLU A 155 2.80 7.67 6.64
N LEU A 156 3.31 6.45 6.53
CA LEU A 156 2.73 5.28 7.16
C LEU A 156 2.78 5.37 8.69
N ASN A 157 3.87 5.90 9.27
CA ASN A 157 3.96 6.18 10.70
C ASN A 157 2.95 7.25 11.15
N ARG A 158 2.75 8.30 10.35
CA ARG A 158 1.74 9.33 10.61
C ARG A 158 0.34 8.73 10.58
N TRP A 159 0.05 7.94 9.56
CA TRP A 159 -1.24 7.24 9.43
C TRP A 159 -1.51 6.30 10.61
N GLY A 160 -0.52 5.48 11.00
CA GLY A 160 -0.68 4.55 12.11
C GLY A 160 -1.05 5.24 13.42
N LYS A 161 -0.40 6.37 13.73
CA LYS A 161 -0.76 7.20 14.89
C LYS A 161 -2.16 7.81 14.76
N TRP A 162 -2.50 8.30 13.57
CA TRP A 162 -3.82 8.88 13.33
C TRP A 162 -4.92 7.85 13.49
N VAL A 163 -4.83 6.68 12.83
CA VAL A 163 -5.90 5.67 12.85
C VAL A 163 -6.09 5.06 14.23
N SER A 164 -4.99 4.84 14.98
CA SER A 164 -5.06 4.34 16.37
C SER A 164 -5.83 5.30 17.28
N ASN A 165 -5.56 6.61 17.16
CA ASN A 165 -6.24 7.63 17.95
C ASN A 165 -7.67 7.87 17.48
N GLU A 166 -7.90 7.92 16.15
CA GLU A 166 -9.20 8.18 15.55
C GLU A 166 -10.24 7.11 15.91
N LEU A 167 -9.79 5.85 15.98
CA LEU A 167 -10.63 4.70 16.26
C LEU A 167 -10.49 4.16 17.70
N ASN A 168 -9.60 4.73 18.51
CA ASN A 168 -9.31 4.22 19.87
C ASN A 168 -9.01 2.71 19.87
N LEU A 169 -8.10 2.28 19.01
CA LEU A 169 -7.77 0.86 18.81
C LEU A 169 -6.97 0.30 19.98
N ASP A 170 -7.19 -0.97 20.31
CA ASP A 170 -6.37 -1.72 21.28
C ASP A 170 -5.11 -2.32 20.64
N GLY A 171 -5.11 -2.47 19.32
CA GLY A 171 -3.96 -2.98 18.59
C GLY A 171 -4.18 -3.07 17.08
N MET A 172 -3.18 -3.63 16.39
CA MET A 172 -3.21 -3.88 14.96
C MET A 172 -2.77 -5.31 14.66
N ARG A 173 -3.38 -5.93 13.67
CA ARG A 173 -2.90 -7.14 13.02
C ARG A 173 -2.28 -6.73 11.69
N LEU A 174 -0.98 -6.92 11.52
CA LEU A 174 -0.30 -6.60 10.26
C LEU A 174 -0.41 -7.77 9.30
N ASP A 175 -1.01 -7.53 8.13
CA ASP A 175 -1.06 -8.49 7.04
C ASP A 175 0.26 -8.51 6.26
N ALA A 176 0.56 -9.65 5.63
CA ALA A 176 1.68 -9.79 4.68
C ALA A 176 3.08 -9.45 5.24
N ILE A 177 3.31 -9.60 6.55
CA ILE A 177 4.60 -9.23 7.19
C ILE A 177 5.81 -9.98 6.63
N LYS A 178 5.60 -11.16 6.02
CA LYS A 178 6.61 -11.93 5.29
C LYS A 178 7.25 -11.15 4.14
N HIS A 179 6.50 -10.22 3.56
CA HIS A 179 6.88 -9.40 2.41
C HIS A 179 7.31 -7.99 2.82
N MET A 180 7.29 -7.68 4.09
CA MET A 180 7.64 -6.36 4.59
C MET A 180 9.02 -6.38 5.23
N LYS A 181 9.74 -5.27 5.09
CA LYS A 181 11.05 -5.09 5.71
C LYS A 181 10.95 -5.24 7.23
N ASP A 182 11.74 -6.14 7.83
CA ASP A 182 11.75 -6.45 9.27
C ASP A 182 11.98 -5.23 10.18
N GLN A 183 12.79 -4.27 9.72
CA GLN A 183 13.06 -3.02 10.45
C GLN A 183 11.87 -2.03 10.45
N PHE A 184 10.90 -2.23 9.56
CA PHE A 184 9.69 -1.41 9.52
C PHE A 184 8.61 -1.95 10.45
N VAL A 185 8.49 -3.28 10.59
CA VAL A 185 7.51 -3.97 11.43
C VAL A 185 7.94 -3.97 12.90
#